data_4467119feee64c2de8db1e7625ecd39e
#
_entry.id   4467119feee64c2de8db1e7625ecd39e
#
_cell.length_a   1.000
_cell.length_b   1.000
_cell.length_c   1.000
_cell.angle_alpha   90.00
_cell.angle_beta   90.00
_cell.angle_gamma   90.00
#
_symmetry.space_group_name_H-M   'P 1'
#
loop_
_entity.id
_entity.type
_entity.pdbx_description
1 polymer ?
#
loop_
_entity_poly.entity_id
_entity_poly.type
_entity_poly.pdbx_seq_one_letter_code
_entity_poly.pdbx_strand_id
1 'polypeptide(L)'
;MRAWFNRVRRRVVRALLYRVVFGERSQGRNLARTRISPAACIEHEERLVLGDHVYIGPFNFIEASGGVTLEEGVQVTSHVSIVTHSSHRAMRLLRERYVEWPADDVTARPGWIAGPVQIGAWSFIGPHCLIEANTCLGRGTIVCAGSFVRGEYPDFAVLEGRPACVVGDARHADERLLARHPELRAHYDAGAQRTP
;
A
#
# COMPACT_ATOMS: atom_id res chain seq x y z
N MET A 1 18.84 27.86 25.64
CA MET A 1 17.60 27.37 26.21
C MET A 1 16.55 26.95 25.13
N ARG A 2 16.13 27.85 24.21
CA ARG A 2 15.13 27.56 23.15
C ARG A 2 15.50 26.37 22.24
N ALA A 3 16.78 26.27 21.80
CA ALA A 3 17.21 25.19 20.91
C ALA A 3 17.17 23.78 21.56
N TRP A 4 17.48 23.72 22.88
CA TRP A 4 17.32 22.50 23.65
C TRP A 4 15.84 22.08 23.76
N PHE A 5 14.97 23.03 24.13
CA PHE A 5 13.53 22.81 24.21
C PHE A 5 12.95 22.30 22.86
N ASN A 6 13.35 22.94 21.74
CA ASN A 6 12.92 22.52 20.43
C ASN A 6 13.40 21.09 20.08
N ARG A 7 14.61 20.70 20.50
CA ARG A 7 15.11 19.33 20.34
C ARG A 7 14.29 18.32 21.14
N VAL A 8 14.00 18.64 22.40
CA VAL A 8 13.18 17.78 23.27
C VAL A 8 11.79 17.61 22.68
N ARG A 9 11.14 18.72 22.29
CA ARG A 9 9.82 18.67 21.66
C ARG A 9 9.79 17.77 20.42
N ARG A 10 10.79 17.89 19.52
CA ARG A 10 10.88 17.00 18.34
C ARG A 10 11.10 15.54 18.72
N ARG A 11 11.84 15.23 19.79
CA ARG A 11 12.01 13.86 20.27
C ARG A 11 10.71 13.26 20.79
N VAL A 12 9.94 14.04 21.54
CA VAL A 12 8.63 13.61 22.07
C VAL A 12 7.65 13.37 20.91
N VAL A 13 7.52 14.31 20.00
CA VAL A 13 6.66 14.15 18.81
C VAL A 13 7.09 12.94 18.00
N ARG A 14 8.40 12.76 17.81
CA ARG A 14 8.92 11.59 17.10
C ARG A 14 8.58 10.27 17.79
N ALA A 15 8.67 10.22 19.11
CA ALA A 15 8.34 9.02 19.89
C ALA A 15 6.84 8.69 19.81
N LEU A 16 5.97 9.71 19.80
CA LEU A 16 4.53 9.52 19.79
C LEU A 16 3.97 9.24 18.40
N LEU A 17 4.42 9.97 17.37
CA LEU A 17 3.81 9.94 16.03
C LEU A 17 4.59 9.11 15.00
N TYR A 18 5.87 8.83 15.25
CA TYR A 18 6.71 8.17 14.25
C TYR A 18 7.36 6.88 14.74
N ARG A 19 7.20 6.55 16.02
CA ARG A 19 7.69 5.25 16.52
C ARG A 19 6.73 4.16 16.08
N VAL A 20 7.24 3.30 15.25
CA VAL A 20 6.51 2.13 14.75
C VAL A 20 6.71 0.98 15.74
N VAL A 21 5.64 0.34 16.15
CA VAL A 21 5.63 -0.79 17.07
C VAL A 21 5.17 -2.03 16.32
N PHE A 22 5.78 -3.17 16.60
CA PHE A 22 5.38 -4.45 16.03
C PHE A 22 4.15 -5.01 16.76
N GLY A 23 3.30 -5.68 16.01
CA GLY A 23 2.11 -6.37 16.49
C GLY A 23 0.83 -5.66 16.06
N GLU A 24 0.14 -6.29 15.12
CA GLU A 24 -1.14 -5.86 14.58
C GLU A 24 -2.14 -7.01 14.58
N ARG A 25 -3.39 -6.73 14.25
CA ARG A 25 -4.40 -7.74 14.11
C ARG A 25 -5.24 -7.49 12.85
N SER A 26 -5.41 -8.53 12.02
CA SER A 26 -6.25 -8.45 10.84
C SER A 26 -7.05 -9.75 10.68
N GLN A 27 -8.35 -9.63 10.41
CA GLN A 27 -9.28 -10.75 10.20
C GLN A 27 -9.18 -11.82 11.33
N GLY A 28 -9.09 -11.36 12.58
CA GLY A 28 -9.01 -12.25 13.74
C GLY A 28 -7.65 -12.89 13.99
N ARG A 29 -6.67 -12.73 13.10
CA ARG A 29 -5.29 -13.25 13.25
C ARG A 29 -4.37 -12.21 13.88
N ASN A 30 -3.47 -12.65 14.76
CA ASN A 30 -2.40 -11.83 15.30
C ASN A 30 -1.23 -11.82 14.30
N LEU A 31 -0.74 -10.63 13.98
CA LEU A 31 0.33 -10.37 13.02
C LEU A 31 1.54 -9.81 13.78
N ALA A 32 2.37 -10.71 14.31
CA ALA A 32 3.44 -10.36 15.25
C ALA A 32 4.55 -9.50 14.63
N ARG A 33 4.71 -9.53 13.32
CA ARG A 33 5.77 -8.83 12.58
C ARG A 33 5.28 -7.68 11.73
N THR A 34 3.97 -7.47 11.67
CA THR A 34 3.34 -6.34 10.98
C THR A 34 3.44 -5.08 11.83
N ARG A 35 3.62 -3.95 11.17
CA ARG A 35 3.77 -2.66 11.83
C ARG A 35 3.21 -1.53 10.97
N ILE A 36 2.41 -0.69 11.59
CA ILE A 36 1.79 0.47 10.96
C ILE A 36 2.26 1.74 11.68
N SER A 37 2.62 2.75 10.91
CA SER A 37 2.96 4.05 11.48
C SER A 37 1.72 4.71 12.06
N PRO A 38 1.75 5.22 13.30
CA PRO A 38 0.63 5.97 13.85
C PRO A 38 0.36 7.31 13.13
N ALA A 39 1.25 7.71 12.22
CA ALA A 39 1.07 8.87 11.34
C ALA A 39 0.46 8.49 9.97
N ALA A 40 0.05 7.24 9.77
CA ALA A 40 -0.76 6.85 8.62
C ALA A 40 -2.24 7.12 8.90
N CYS A 41 -2.99 7.53 7.87
CA CYS A 41 -4.43 7.67 7.92
C CYS A 41 -5.07 6.50 7.15
N ILE A 42 -5.87 5.70 7.83
CA ILE A 42 -6.55 4.55 7.24
C ILE A 42 -8.06 4.73 7.45
N GLU A 43 -8.79 4.85 6.35
CA GLU A 43 -10.25 4.88 6.36
C GLU A 43 -10.81 3.51 6.02
N HIS A 44 -11.89 3.10 6.69
CA HIS A 44 -12.49 1.76 6.56
C HIS A 44 -11.50 0.63 6.89
N GLU A 45 -10.81 0.75 8.02
CA GLU A 45 -9.77 -0.21 8.46
C GLU A 45 -10.31 -1.65 8.57
N GLU A 46 -11.61 -1.82 8.85
CA GLU A 46 -12.28 -3.11 8.87
C GLU A 46 -12.27 -3.86 7.53
N ARG A 47 -12.01 -3.12 6.43
CA ARG A 47 -11.87 -3.65 5.06
C ARG A 47 -10.44 -3.73 4.57
N LEU A 48 -9.48 -3.42 5.44
CA LEU A 48 -8.05 -3.61 5.19
C LEU A 48 -7.64 -5.01 5.68
N VAL A 49 -7.25 -5.85 4.74
CA VAL A 49 -6.74 -7.21 5.01
C VAL A 49 -5.23 -7.19 4.95
N LEU A 50 -4.59 -7.66 6.02
CA LEU A 50 -3.13 -7.67 6.16
C LEU A 50 -2.59 -9.08 6.31
N GLY A 51 -1.48 -9.36 5.59
CA GLY A 51 -0.56 -10.45 5.90
C GLY A 51 0.37 -10.08 7.06
N ASP A 52 1.18 -11.04 7.53
CA ASP A 52 2.24 -10.72 8.49
C ASP A 52 3.45 -10.10 7.77
N HIS A 53 4.40 -9.53 8.51
CA HIS A 53 5.56 -8.81 7.99
C HIS A 53 5.25 -7.55 7.16
N VAL A 54 4.01 -7.08 7.10
CA VAL A 54 3.64 -5.85 6.39
C VAL A 54 4.21 -4.62 7.11
N TYR A 55 4.63 -3.64 6.34
CA TYR A 55 5.01 -2.31 6.82
C TYR A 55 4.19 -1.22 6.13
N ILE A 56 3.51 -0.39 6.92
CA ILE A 56 2.87 0.84 6.45
C ILE A 56 3.58 2.02 7.12
N GLY A 57 4.32 2.78 6.33
CA GLY A 57 5.11 3.92 6.76
C GLY A 57 4.28 5.16 7.11
N PRO A 58 4.93 6.25 7.51
CA PRO A 58 4.23 7.48 7.90
C PRO A 58 3.66 8.24 6.69
N PHE A 59 2.61 9.03 6.96
CA PHE A 59 1.95 9.90 5.99
C PHE A 59 1.32 9.19 4.79
N ASN A 60 1.01 7.91 4.95
CA ASN A 60 0.21 7.20 3.98
C ASN A 60 -1.27 7.51 4.21
N PHE A 61 -2.01 7.59 3.10
CA PHE A 61 -3.46 7.64 3.10
C PHE A 61 -3.99 6.37 2.43
N ILE A 62 -4.75 5.56 3.17
CA ILE A 62 -5.35 4.32 2.67
C ILE A 62 -6.85 4.44 2.85
N GLU A 63 -7.56 4.60 1.75
CA GLU A 63 -9.02 4.56 1.71
C GLU A 63 -9.45 3.16 1.27
N ALA A 64 -9.99 2.37 2.19
CA ALA A 64 -10.24 0.95 2.00
C ALA A 64 -11.74 0.59 1.81
N SER A 65 -12.63 1.54 1.49
CA SER A 65 -14.07 1.26 1.34
C SER A 65 -14.41 0.21 0.29
N GLY A 66 -13.58 0.08 -0.78
CA GLY A 66 -13.70 -0.96 -1.79
C GLY A 66 -12.93 -2.26 -1.47
N GLY A 67 -12.21 -2.29 -0.35
CA GLY A 67 -11.35 -3.39 0.07
C GLY A 67 -9.88 -3.19 -0.36
N VAL A 68 -8.96 -3.33 0.59
CA VAL A 68 -7.52 -3.34 0.34
C VAL A 68 -6.92 -4.60 0.95
N THR A 69 -6.17 -5.34 0.16
CA THR A 69 -5.42 -6.50 0.62
C THR A 69 -3.93 -6.26 0.42
N LEU A 70 -3.18 -6.29 1.51
CA LEU A 70 -1.73 -6.28 1.51
C LEU A 70 -1.26 -7.65 1.98
N GLU A 71 -0.69 -8.44 1.08
CA GLU A 71 -0.20 -9.77 1.41
C GLU A 71 1.06 -9.73 2.27
N GLU A 72 1.58 -10.91 2.65
CA GLU A 72 2.75 -11.06 3.51
C GLU A 72 3.94 -10.25 3.00
N GLY A 73 4.61 -9.52 3.90
CA GLY A 73 5.86 -8.83 3.61
C GLY A 73 5.75 -7.57 2.75
N VAL A 74 4.55 -7.12 2.40
CA VAL A 74 4.36 -5.88 1.62
C VAL A 74 4.93 -4.69 2.39
N GLN A 75 5.71 -3.86 1.69
CA GLN A 75 6.29 -2.64 2.23
C GLN A 75 5.68 -1.42 1.54
N VAL A 76 4.81 -0.69 2.24
CA VAL A 76 4.29 0.62 1.81
C VAL A 76 5.11 1.70 2.48
N THR A 77 5.92 2.44 1.71
CA THR A 77 6.88 3.39 2.27
C THR A 77 6.18 4.64 2.87
N SER A 78 6.47 5.82 2.43
CA SER A 78 5.86 7.05 2.97
C SER A 78 5.16 7.85 1.88
N HIS A 79 4.12 8.63 2.26
CA HIS A 79 3.39 9.50 1.34
C HIS A 79 2.76 8.74 0.15
N VAL A 80 2.36 7.50 0.37
CA VAL A 80 1.63 6.70 -0.61
C VAL A 80 0.13 6.91 -0.38
N SER A 81 -0.62 7.06 -1.46
CA SER A 81 -2.09 7.04 -1.43
C SER A 81 -2.59 5.77 -2.09
N ILE A 82 -3.41 5.00 -1.37
CA ILE A 82 -4.15 3.86 -1.90
C ILE A 82 -5.62 4.22 -1.81
N VAL A 83 -6.31 4.27 -2.96
CA VAL A 83 -7.71 4.69 -3.01
C VAL A 83 -8.54 3.67 -3.77
N THR A 84 -9.63 3.25 -3.18
CA THR A 84 -10.51 2.21 -3.71
C THR A 84 -11.75 2.74 -4.40
N HIS A 85 -11.92 4.08 -4.44
CA HIS A 85 -13.02 4.69 -5.19
C HIS A 85 -12.66 6.06 -5.75
N SER A 86 -13.49 6.53 -6.70
CA SER A 86 -13.45 7.89 -7.22
C SER A 86 -14.82 8.37 -7.66
N SER A 87 -15.19 9.57 -7.26
CA SER A 87 -16.49 10.19 -7.53
C SER A 87 -16.47 11.18 -8.70
N HIS A 88 -15.35 11.41 -9.37
CA HIS A 88 -15.16 12.50 -10.31
C HIS A 88 -16.13 12.50 -11.52
N ARG A 89 -16.66 11.33 -11.91
CA ARG A 89 -17.71 11.23 -12.94
C ARG A 89 -19.09 11.44 -12.33
N ALA A 90 -19.38 10.80 -11.20
CA ALA A 90 -20.66 10.88 -10.52
C ALA A 90 -21.02 12.34 -10.16
N MET A 91 -20.08 13.08 -9.59
CA MET A 91 -20.29 14.48 -9.22
C MET A 91 -20.64 15.38 -10.44
N ARG A 92 -20.04 15.13 -11.61
CA ARG A 92 -20.37 15.90 -12.83
C ARG A 92 -21.73 15.53 -13.41
N LEU A 93 -22.11 14.24 -13.30
CA LEU A 93 -23.38 13.76 -13.84
C LEU A 93 -24.56 14.15 -12.97
N LEU A 94 -24.39 14.11 -11.65
CA LEU A 94 -25.45 14.29 -10.69
C LEU A 94 -25.56 15.73 -10.16
N ARG A 95 -24.49 16.51 -10.21
CA ARG A 95 -24.40 17.87 -9.69
C ARG A 95 -24.99 17.97 -8.27
N GLU A 96 -26.00 18.82 -8.07
CA GLU A 96 -26.67 19.02 -6.78
C GLU A 96 -27.24 17.71 -6.20
N ARG A 97 -27.73 16.83 -7.07
CA ARG A 97 -28.26 15.51 -6.69
C ARG A 97 -27.21 14.55 -6.16
N TYR A 98 -25.91 14.85 -6.34
CA TYR A 98 -24.82 14.00 -5.85
C TYR A 98 -24.85 13.84 -4.33
N VAL A 99 -25.11 14.92 -3.59
CA VAL A 99 -25.15 14.93 -2.12
C VAL A 99 -26.44 14.29 -1.59
N GLU A 100 -27.52 14.39 -2.37
CA GLU A 100 -28.84 13.83 -2.02
C GLU A 100 -28.95 12.33 -2.31
N TRP A 101 -27.94 11.72 -2.95
CA TRP A 101 -27.97 10.31 -3.28
C TRP A 101 -27.94 9.46 -1.99
N PRO A 102 -28.80 8.42 -1.87
CA PRO A 102 -28.86 7.57 -0.69
C PRO A 102 -27.49 7.01 -0.29
N ALA A 103 -27.14 7.13 1.00
CA ALA A 103 -25.83 6.71 1.50
C ALA A 103 -25.63 5.16 1.49
N ASP A 104 -26.72 4.43 1.55
CA ASP A 104 -26.78 2.96 1.50
C ASP A 104 -26.63 2.41 0.06
N ASP A 105 -26.73 3.27 -0.94
CA ASP A 105 -26.66 2.89 -2.36
C ASP A 105 -25.53 3.61 -3.13
N VAL A 106 -24.43 3.91 -2.46
CA VAL A 106 -23.29 4.65 -3.02
C VAL A 106 -22.71 3.96 -4.26
N THR A 107 -22.70 2.63 -4.28
CA THR A 107 -22.13 1.84 -5.38
C THR A 107 -22.97 1.85 -6.64
N ALA A 108 -24.29 2.04 -6.53
CA ALA A 108 -25.19 2.19 -7.66
C ALA A 108 -25.25 3.63 -8.23
N ARG A 109 -24.54 4.55 -7.61
CA ARG A 109 -24.47 5.96 -8.04
C ARG A 109 -23.88 6.03 -9.45
N PRO A 110 -24.59 6.61 -10.44
CA PRO A 110 -24.11 6.72 -11.82
C PRO A 110 -22.75 7.43 -11.91
N GLY A 111 -21.77 6.77 -12.52
CA GLY A 111 -20.42 7.29 -12.65
C GLY A 111 -19.53 7.13 -11.41
N TRP A 112 -20.00 6.44 -10.37
CA TRP A 112 -19.16 6.01 -9.26
C TRP A 112 -18.17 4.95 -9.74
N ILE A 113 -16.90 5.12 -9.44
CA ILE A 113 -15.86 4.15 -9.73
C ILE A 113 -15.40 3.58 -8.39
N ALA A 114 -15.50 2.27 -8.23
CA ALA A 114 -14.99 1.59 -7.04
C ALA A 114 -14.46 0.21 -7.39
N GLY A 115 -13.60 -0.31 -6.54
CA GLY A 115 -13.09 -1.66 -6.64
C GLY A 115 -11.89 -1.90 -5.74
N PRO A 116 -11.57 -3.17 -5.49
CA PRO A 116 -10.51 -3.53 -4.56
C PRO A 116 -9.12 -3.16 -5.09
N VAL A 117 -8.18 -3.05 -4.14
CA VAL A 117 -6.75 -3.01 -4.41
C VAL A 117 -6.12 -4.24 -3.76
N GLN A 118 -5.36 -5.00 -4.54
CA GLN A 118 -4.62 -6.17 -4.08
C GLN A 118 -3.14 -5.98 -4.37
N ILE A 119 -2.31 -6.16 -3.36
CA ILE A 119 -0.85 -6.06 -3.47
C ILE A 119 -0.24 -7.38 -3.01
N GLY A 120 0.35 -8.10 -3.97
CA GLY A 120 0.92 -9.42 -3.76
C GLY A 120 2.13 -9.41 -2.83
N ALA A 121 2.42 -10.56 -2.26
CA ALA A 121 3.42 -10.75 -1.21
C ALA A 121 4.80 -10.23 -1.61
N TRP A 122 5.52 -9.67 -0.61
CA TRP A 122 6.90 -9.17 -0.76
C TRP A 122 7.06 -8.05 -1.79
N SER A 123 5.97 -7.33 -2.10
CA SER A 123 6.01 -6.15 -2.97
C SER A 123 6.46 -4.91 -2.21
N PHE A 124 7.08 -3.99 -2.94
CA PHE A 124 7.58 -2.72 -2.43
C PHE A 124 6.91 -1.55 -3.15
N ILE A 125 6.27 -0.68 -2.39
CA ILE A 125 5.66 0.54 -2.91
C ILE A 125 6.50 1.74 -2.51
N GLY A 126 7.16 2.34 -3.51
CA GLY A 126 8.01 3.50 -3.35
C GLY A 126 7.24 4.74 -2.88
N PRO A 127 7.95 5.75 -2.33
CA PRO A 127 7.31 6.94 -1.79
C PRO A 127 6.59 7.76 -2.87
N HIS A 128 5.55 8.50 -2.44
CA HIS A 128 4.75 9.37 -3.31
C HIS A 128 4.04 8.65 -4.46
N CYS A 129 3.76 7.35 -4.32
CA CYS A 129 2.95 6.62 -5.28
C CYS A 129 1.46 6.84 -5.04
N LEU A 130 0.68 6.74 -6.11
CA LEU A 130 -0.78 6.68 -6.08
C LEU A 130 -1.22 5.33 -6.68
N ILE A 131 -1.95 4.54 -5.89
CA ILE A 131 -2.55 3.26 -6.31
C ILE A 131 -4.06 3.47 -6.38
N GLU A 132 -4.65 3.28 -7.55
CA GLU A 132 -6.10 3.46 -7.75
C GLU A 132 -6.90 2.16 -7.62
N ALA A 133 -8.21 2.32 -7.50
CA ALA A 133 -9.21 1.25 -7.51
C ALA A 133 -9.01 0.27 -8.68
N ASN A 134 -9.32 -1.00 -8.46
CA ASN A 134 -9.15 -2.10 -9.41
C ASN A 134 -7.69 -2.34 -9.81
N THR A 135 -6.78 -2.16 -8.86
CA THR A 135 -5.38 -2.48 -9.06
C THR A 135 -5.05 -3.84 -8.43
N CYS A 136 -4.40 -4.70 -9.20
CA CYS A 136 -3.86 -5.97 -8.75
C CYS A 136 -2.36 -6.03 -9.10
N LEU A 137 -1.51 -6.06 -8.07
CA LEU A 137 -0.07 -6.24 -8.22
C LEU A 137 0.30 -7.67 -7.86
N GLY A 138 1.01 -8.35 -8.75
CA GLY A 138 1.60 -9.64 -8.45
C GLY A 138 2.65 -9.56 -7.34
N ARG A 139 3.06 -10.70 -6.83
CA ARG A 139 4.08 -10.83 -5.78
C ARG A 139 5.43 -10.25 -6.21
N GLY A 140 6.21 -9.77 -5.27
CA GLY A 140 7.55 -9.26 -5.54
C GLY A 140 7.59 -8.04 -6.45
N THR A 141 6.45 -7.38 -6.68
CA THR A 141 6.36 -6.18 -7.52
C THR A 141 7.07 -5.00 -6.86
N ILE A 142 7.83 -4.27 -7.63
CA ILE A 142 8.45 -3.01 -7.21
C ILE A 142 7.76 -1.85 -7.93
N VAL A 143 7.15 -0.95 -7.15
CA VAL A 143 6.62 0.31 -7.68
C VAL A 143 7.61 1.42 -7.38
N CYS A 144 8.20 2.00 -8.42
CA CYS A 144 9.15 3.10 -8.31
C CYS A 144 8.49 4.37 -7.76
N ALA A 145 9.26 5.16 -7.03
CA ALA A 145 8.78 6.38 -6.38
C ALA A 145 8.04 7.32 -7.35
N GLY A 146 6.94 7.90 -6.89
CA GLY A 146 6.16 8.87 -7.65
C GLY A 146 5.27 8.28 -8.75
N SER A 147 5.14 6.96 -8.84
CA SER A 147 4.34 6.31 -9.88
C SER A 147 2.84 6.42 -9.62
N PHE A 148 2.06 6.45 -10.71
CA PHE A 148 0.61 6.34 -10.71
C PHE A 148 0.20 4.98 -11.29
N VAL A 149 -0.38 4.12 -10.45
CA VAL A 149 -0.61 2.70 -10.74
C VAL A 149 -2.09 2.40 -10.82
N ARG A 150 -2.51 1.75 -11.90
CA ARG A 150 -3.87 1.28 -12.13
C ARG A 150 -3.87 0.08 -13.06
N GLY A 151 -4.62 -0.96 -12.73
CA GLY A 151 -4.76 -2.18 -13.54
C GLY A 151 -4.03 -3.37 -12.94
N GLU A 152 -3.78 -4.37 -13.75
CA GLU A 152 -3.20 -5.65 -13.33
C GLU A 152 -1.76 -5.78 -13.83
N TYR A 153 -0.90 -6.24 -12.95
CA TYR A 153 0.52 -6.41 -13.23
C TYR A 153 1.02 -7.77 -12.75
N PRO A 154 1.91 -8.42 -13.51
CA PRO A 154 2.40 -9.74 -13.17
C PRO A 154 3.35 -9.73 -11.96
N ASP A 155 3.64 -10.93 -11.47
CA ASP A 155 4.65 -11.17 -10.44
C ASP A 155 6.01 -10.57 -10.86
N PHE A 156 6.71 -10.00 -9.88
CA PHE A 156 8.05 -9.43 -10.01
C PHE A 156 8.19 -8.26 -10.99
N ALA A 157 7.08 -7.64 -11.40
CA ALA A 157 7.13 -6.47 -12.25
C ALA A 157 7.83 -5.29 -11.55
N VAL A 158 8.67 -4.57 -12.29
CA VAL A 158 9.15 -3.23 -11.90
C VAL A 158 8.32 -2.21 -12.63
N LEU A 159 7.59 -1.37 -11.87
CA LEU A 159 6.64 -0.41 -12.39
C LEU A 159 7.16 1.01 -12.20
N GLU A 160 7.08 1.82 -13.25
CA GLU A 160 7.49 3.22 -13.20
C GLU A 160 6.60 4.09 -14.11
N GLY A 161 6.35 5.32 -13.69
CA GLY A 161 5.73 6.35 -14.53
C GLY A 161 4.32 6.75 -14.13
N ARG A 162 3.72 7.64 -14.95
CA ARG A 162 2.39 8.25 -14.77
C ARG A 162 1.66 8.36 -16.12
N PRO A 163 0.87 7.37 -16.52
CA PRO A 163 0.57 6.10 -15.84
C PRO A 163 1.79 5.18 -15.78
N ALA A 164 1.82 4.29 -14.76
CA ALA A 164 2.91 3.34 -14.61
C ALA A 164 2.87 2.26 -15.68
N CYS A 165 4.05 1.91 -16.17
CA CYS A 165 4.27 0.81 -17.10
C CYS A 165 5.28 -0.17 -16.52
N VAL A 166 5.30 -1.42 -17.00
CA VAL A 166 6.33 -2.39 -16.68
C VAL A 166 7.62 -1.96 -17.38
N VAL A 167 8.65 -1.65 -16.59
CA VAL A 167 9.98 -1.24 -17.10
C VAL A 167 11.06 -2.29 -16.86
N GLY A 168 10.73 -3.37 -16.12
CA GLY A 168 11.67 -4.43 -15.82
C GLY A 168 11.09 -5.57 -15.01
N ASP A 169 11.98 -6.46 -14.61
CA ASP A 169 11.70 -7.61 -13.73
C ASP A 169 12.66 -7.55 -12.53
N ALA A 170 12.12 -7.56 -11.33
CA ALA A 170 12.86 -7.46 -10.07
C ALA A 170 13.89 -8.58 -9.92
N ARG A 171 13.60 -9.76 -10.44
CA ARG A 171 14.49 -10.93 -10.40
C ARG A 171 15.83 -10.69 -11.06
N HIS A 172 15.90 -9.84 -12.07
CA HIS A 172 17.19 -9.51 -12.71
C HIS A 172 18.17 -8.78 -11.78
N ALA A 173 17.64 -7.94 -10.88
CA ALA A 173 18.46 -7.30 -9.86
C ALA A 173 18.81 -8.27 -8.74
N ASP A 174 17.83 -9.10 -8.33
CA ASP A 174 17.99 -10.11 -7.27
C ASP A 174 19.05 -11.13 -7.63
N GLU A 175 19.07 -11.64 -8.87
CA GLU A 175 20.08 -12.59 -9.34
C GLU A 175 21.51 -12.05 -9.19
N ARG A 176 21.73 -10.76 -9.47
CA ARG A 176 23.04 -10.13 -9.28
C ARG A 176 23.45 -10.04 -7.81
N LEU A 177 22.49 -9.90 -6.91
CA LEU A 177 22.72 -9.90 -5.47
C LEU A 177 22.96 -11.32 -4.95
N LEU A 178 22.17 -12.29 -5.39
CA LEU A 178 22.31 -13.70 -5.03
C LEU A 178 23.63 -14.31 -5.50
N ALA A 179 24.16 -13.84 -6.63
CA ALA A 179 25.51 -14.23 -7.06
C ALA A 179 26.61 -13.78 -6.09
N ARG A 180 26.39 -12.71 -5.34
CA ARG A 180 27.31 -12.21 -4.29
C ARG A 180 27.00 -12.77 -2.91
N HIS A 181 25.78 -13.29 -2.71
CA HIS A 181 25.24 -13.83 -1.46
C HIS A 181 24.60 -15.20 -1.69
N PRO A 182 25.37 -16.22 -2.09
CA PRO A 182 24.84 -17.53 -2.45
C PRO A 182 24.13 -18.24 -1.27
N GLU A 183 24.47 -17.89 -0.05
CA GLU A 183 23.82 -18.38 1.17
C GLU A 183 22.32 -18.02 1.25
N LEU A 184 21.88 -16.98 0.52
CA LEU A 184 20.47 -16.57 0.50
C LEU A 184 19.64 -17.31 -0.56
N ARG A 185 20.28 -18.02 -1.51
CA ARG A 185 19.61 -18.66 -2.65
C ARG A 185 18.45 -19.58 -2.21
N ALA A 186 18.71 -20.52 -1.34
CA ALA A 186 17.71 -21.48 -0.90
C ALA A 186 16.50 -20.82 -0.23
N HIS A 187 16.74 -19.75 0.53
CA HIS A 187 15.69 -18.98 1.18
C HIS A 187 14.86 -18.18 0.15
N TYR A 188 15.52 -17.55 -0.80
CA TYR A 188 14.87 -16.80 -1.88
C TYR A 188 13.98 -17.70 -2.74
N ASP A 189 14.50 -18.84 -3.19
CA ASP A 189 13.78 -19.79 -4.02
C ASP A 189 12.56 -20.37 -3.29
N ALA A 190 12.69 -20.71 -2.01
CA ALA A 190 11.56 -21.17 -1.19
C ALA A 190 10.47 -20.10 -1.04
N GLY A 191 10.83 -18.82 -0.98
CA GLY A 191 9.91 -17.70 -0.97
C GLY A 191 9.23 -17.47 -2.33
N ALA A 192 9.98 -17.59 -3.41
CA ALA A 192 9.47 -17.40 -4.77
C ALA A 192 8.50 -18.50 -5.24
N GLN A 193 8.59 -19.70 -4.65
CA GLN A 193 7.73 -20.86 -5.00
C GLN A 193 6.45 -20.96 -4.18
N ARG A 194 6.31 -20.22 -3.07
CA ARG A 194 5.08 -20.23 -2.27
C ARG A 194 3.95 -19.54 -3.05
N THR A 195 3.09 -20.37 -3.64
CA THR A 195 1.76 -19.94 -4.11
C THR A 195 0.89 -19.66 -2.86
N PRO A 196 0.06 -18.61 -2.86
CA PRO A 196 -0.83 -18.29 -1.73
C PRO A 196 -1.84 -19.38 -1.46
#